data_d15914c923ba961c2aa50880e404f59f
#
_entry.id   d15914c923ba961c2aa50880e404f59f
#
_cell.length_a   1.000
_cell.length_b   1.000
_cell.length_c   1.000
_cell.angle_alpha   90.00
_cell.angle_beta   90.00
_cell.angle_gamma   90.00
#
_symmetry.space_group_name_H-M   'P 1'
#
loop_
_entity.id
_entity.type
_entity.pdbx_description
1 polymer ?
#
loop_
_entity_poly.entity_id
_entity_poly.type
_entity_poly.pdbx_seq_one_letter_code
_entity_poly.pdbx_strand_id
1 'polypeptide(L)'
;DFNQLVVARLLLSIVGAGFVIGIRMVAEWFPPKEIGLAEGIYGGWGNFGSAFSALTMVALAGFLSFSGGFELPTGAVLNWRGAIALTGIVSAIYGFFYFFNVTDTPPGKTYQRPEKTAGLEVTSMRDFWGLLGMNVPFAAILCVLCWRLGKVGFLTPSTYPLALGAVAVWFAFQTWGIIRTNRDLILGNKVYPKEDRYEFRQVAILELTYIVNFGSELAVVSMLPTFFETTFDLPK
;
A
#
# COMPACT_ATOMS: atom_id res chain seq x y z
N ASP A 1 4.14 9.16 -23.37
CA ASP A 1 4.27 10.52 -22.85
C ASP A 1 4.13 10.56 -21.33
N PHE A 2 4.34 11.71 -20.70
CA PHE A 2 4.29 11.86 -19.25
C PHE A 2 2.90 11.50 -18.67
N ASN A 3 1.81 11.87 -19.34
CA ASN A 3 0.47 11.59 -18.89
C ASN A 3 0.17 10.08 -18.88
N GLN A 4 0.63 9.35 -19.89
CA GLN A 4 0.54 7.88 -19.93
C GLN A 4 1.31 7.25 -18.76
N LEU A 5 2.49 7.77 -18.43
CA LEU A 5 3.26 7.31 -17.27
C LEU A 5 2.50 7.52 -15.97
N VAL A 6 1.89 8.70 -15.77
CA VAL A 6 1.08 9.00 -14.58
C VAL A 6 -0.10 8.05 -14.48
N VAL A 7 -0.86 7.84 -15.57
CA VAL A 7 -1.99 6.92 -15.59
C VAL A 7 -1.54 5.49 -15.28
N ALA A 8 -0.45 5.03 -15.90
CA ALA A 8 0.10 3.69 -15.64
C ALA A 8 0.51 3.53 -14.16
N ARG A 9 1.13 4.54 -13.54
CA ARG A 9 1.50 4.54 -12.12
C ARG A 9 0.29 4.51 -11.21
N LEU A 10 -0.77 5.25 -11.54
CA LEU A 10 -2.03 5.20 -10.80
C LEU A 10 -2.69 3.82 -10.87
N LEU A 11 -2.73 3.20 -12.04
CA LEU A 11 -3.23 1.84 -12.19
C LEU A 11 -2.39 0.84 -11.41
N LEU A 12 -1.06 0.98 -11.46
CA LEU A 12 -0.14 0.12 -10.72
C LEU A 12 -0.31 0.23 -9.20
N SER A 13 -0.76 1.37 -8.68
CA SER A 13 -0.99 1.54 -7.23
C SER A 13 -2.04 0.59 -6.65
N ILE A 14 -2.95 0.06 -7.48
CA ILE A 14 -3.96 -0.95 -7.09
C ILE A 14 -3.29 -2.24 -6.60
N VAL A 15 -2.08 -2.55 -7.08
CA VAL A 15 -1.31 -3.73 -6.66
C VAL A 15 -1.04 -3.74 -5.15
N GLY A 16 -0.95 -2.56 -4.52
CA GLY A 16 -0.80 -2.44 -3.07
C GLY A 16 -1.91 -3.13 -2.27
N ALA A 17 -3.13 -3.21 -2.81
CA ALA A 17 -4.24 -3.94 -2.18
C ALA A 17 -3.96 -5.46 -2.09
N GLY A 18 -3.15 -6.01 -2.99
CA GLY A 18 -2.76 -7.43 -2.97
C GLY A 18 -2.05 -7.85 -1.69
N PHE A 19 -1.29 -6.94 -1.06
CA PHE A 19 -0.62 -7.23 0.21
C PHE A 19 -1.62 -7.52 1.33
N VAL A 20 -2.66 -6.70 1.45
CA VAL A 20 -3.70 -6.86 2.48
C VAL A 20 -4.53 -8.14 2.24
N ILE A 21 -4.84 -8.44 0.98
CA ILE A 21 -5.54 -9.68 0.59
C ILE A 21 -4.68 -10.89 0.99
N GLY A 22 -3.39 -10.87 0.70
CA GLY A 22 -2.48 -11.96 1.04
C GLY A 22 -2.33 -12.19 2.54
N ILE A 23 -2.19 -11.14 3.36
CA ILE A 23 -2.18 -11.25 4.83
C ILE A 23 -3.46 -11.93 5.32
N ARG A 24 -4.62 -11.50 4.82
CA ARG A 24 -5.88 -12.13 5.20
C ARG A 24 -5.93 -13.61 4.81
N MET A 25 -5.47 -13.96 3.61
CA MET A 25 -5.42 -15.36 3.18
C MET A 25 -4.51 -16.19 4.10
N VAL A 26 -3.35 -15.67 4.49
CA VAL A 26 -2.48 -16.33 5.45
C VAL A 26 -3.22 -16.61 6.76
N ALA A 27 -3.95 -15.63 7.29
CA ALA A 27 -4.74 -15.79 8.51
C ALA A 27 -5.86 -16.85 8.39
N GLU A 28 -6.43 -17.04 7.20
CA GLU A 28 -7.45 -18.10 6.96
C GLU A 28 -6.84 -19.51 6.84
N TRP A 29 -5.61 -19.62 6.31
CA TRP A 29 -4.97 -20.91 6.06
C TRP A 29 -4.19 -21.46 7.25
N PHE A 30 -3.69 -20.62 8.15
CA PHE A 30 -2.87 -21.03 9.29
C PHE A 30 -3.66 -21.03 10.60
N PRO A 31 -3.31 -21.89 11.57
CA PRO A 31 -3.91 -21.86 12.89
C PRO A 31 -3.48 -20.60 13.66
N PRO A 32 -4.29 -20.06 14.60
CA PRO A 32 -4.02 -18.80 15.29
C PRO A 32 -2.63 -18.68 15.93
N LYS A 33 -2.08 -19.77 16.44
CA LYS A 33 -0.73 -19.81 17.06
C LYS A 33 0.43 -19.65 16.06
N GLU A 34 0.19 -19.84 14.78
CA GLU A 34 1.20 -19.82 13.72
C GLU A 34 1.03 -18.62 12.77
N ILE A 35 -0.08 -17.87 12.88
CA ILE A 35 -0.39 -16.75 12.00
C ILE A 35 0.78 -15.74 11.97
N GLY A 36 1.30 -15.33 13.12
CA GLY A 36 2.37 -14.34 13.17
C GLY A 36 3.66 -14.78 12.45
N LEU A 37 4.02 -16.06 12.55
CA LEU A 37 5.17 -16.61 11.81
C LEU A 37 4.88 -16.64 10.30
N ALA A 38 3.70 -17.11 9.92
CA ALA A 38 3.31 -17.21 8.51
C ALA A 38 3.20 -15.83 7.84
N GLU A 39 2.65 -14.84 8.53
CA GLU A 39 2.60 -13.44 8.05
C GLU A 39 4.01 -12.83 7.95
N GLY A 40 4.89 -13.12 8.90
CA GLY A 40 6.29 -12.69 8.86
C GLY A 40 7.03 -13.28 7.64
N ILE A 41 6.82 -14.54 7.33
CA ILE A 41 7.37 -15.18 6.12
C ILE A 41 6.77 -14.55 4.87
N TYR A 42 5.45 -14.35 4.82
CA TYR A 42 4.79 -13.72 3.68
C TYR A 42 5.31 -12.30 3.42
N GLY A 43 5.41 -11.47 4.46
CA GLY A 43 5.98 -10.12 4.36
C GLY A 43 7.46 -10.13 3.97
N GLY A 44 8.24 -11.07 4.51
CA GLY A 44 9.64 -11.27 4.18
C GLY A 44 9.87 -11.60 2.69
N TRP A 45 9.02 -12.42 2.08
CA TRP A 45 9.07 -12.68 0.63
C TRP A 45 8.79 -11.43 -0.21
N GLY A 46 7.92 -10.52 0.26
CA GLY A 46 7.70 -9.24 -0.39
C GLY A 46 8.97 -8.37 -0.43
N ASN A 47 9.66 -8.25 0.70
CA ASN A 47 10.93 -7.51 0.80
C ASN A 47 12.05 -8.19 0.00
N PHE A 48 12.14 -9.52 0.02
CA PHE A 48 13.05 -10.26 -0.85
C PHE A 48 12.76 -9.98 -2.33
N GLY A 49 11.50 -9.96 -2.75
CA GLY A 49 11.11 -9.63 -4.13
C GLY A 49 11.56 -8.23 -4.56
N SER A 50 11.48 -7.26 -3.65
CA SER A 50 11.98 -5.90 -3.89
C SER A 50 13.50 -5.88 -4.11
N ALA A 51 14.27 -6.53 -3.23
CA ALA A 51 15.73 -6.65 -3.37
C ALA A 51 16.12 -7.43 -4.63
N PHE A 52 15.44 -8.53 -4.91
CA PHE A 52 15.68 -9.35 -6.10
C PHE A 52 15.43 -8.55 -7.39
N SER A 53 14.35 -7.77 -7.46
CA SER A 53 14.08 -6.93 -8.63
C SER A 53 15.12 -5.83 -8.80
N ALA A 54 15.62 -5.22 -7.74
CA ALA A 54 16.69 -4.22 -7.83
C ALA A 54 17.97 -4.78 -8.46
N LEU A 55 18.31 -6.03 -8.15
CA LEU A 55 19.49 -6.71 -8.72
C LEU A 55 19.24 -7.19 -10.15
N THR A 56 18.07 -7.72 -10.44
CA THR A 56 17.80 -8.41 -11.71
C THR A 56 17.33 -7.49 -12.82
N MET A 57 16.65 -6.38 -12.50
CA MET A 57 16.09 -5.48 -13.52
C MET A 57 17.15 -4.83 -14.39
N VAL A 58 18.30 -4.46 -13.83
CA VAL A 58 19.41 -3.88 -14.59
C VAL A 58 20.03 -4.92 -15.52
N ALA A 59 20.25 -6.14 -15.02
CA ALA A 59 20.75 -7.25 -15.81
C ALA A 59 19.79 -7.62 -16.95
N LEU A 60 18.49 -7.64 -16.67
CA LEU A 60 17.45 -7.91 -17.66
C LEU A 60 17.38 -6.81 -18.72
N ALA A 61 17.50 -5.54 -18.33
CA ALA A 61 17.53 -4.42 -19.26
C ALA A 61 18.76 -4.48 -20.16
N GLY A 62 19.92 -4.90 -19.64
CA GLY A 62 21.14 -5.16 -20.41
C GLY A 62 20.97 -6.35 -21.36
N PHE A 63 20.40 -7.45 -20.90
CA PHE A 63 20.13 -8.61 -21.73
C PHE A 63 19.20 -8.30 -22.91
N LEU A 64 18.21 -7.44 -22.71
CA LEU A 64 17.25 -7.03 -23.75
C LEU A 64 17.74 -5.87 -24.63
N SER A 65 18.99 -5.44 -24.50
CA SER A 65 19.58 -4.33 -25.28
C SER A 65 19.58 -4.57 -26.78
N PHE A 66 19.58 -5.83 -27.21
CA PHE A 66 19.51 -6.21 -28.64
C PHE A 66 18.23 -5.73 -29.33
N SER A 67 17.16 -5.48 -28.59
CA SER A 67 15.88 -4.97 -29.12
C SER A 67 15.73 -3.44 -29.04
N GLY A 68 16.83 -2.73 -28.76
CA GLY A 68 16.89 -1.28 -28.59
C GLY A 68 17.03 -0.89 -27.11
N GLY A 69 17.20 0.37 -26.84
CA GLY A 69 17.36 0.85 -25.47
C GLY A 69 17.91 2.27 -25.38
N PHE A 70 18.22 2.68 -24.17
CA PHE A 70 18.89 3.94 -23.85
C PHE A 70 20.39 3.68 -23.69
N GLU A 71 21.20 4.44 -24.41
CA GLU A 71 22.66 4.36 -24.31
C GLU A 71 23.15 5.22 -23.12
N LEU A 72 23.88 4.57 -22.22
CA LEU A 72 24.50 5.23 -21.09
C LEU A 72 25.79 5.95 -21.52
N PRO A 73 26.28 6.95 -20.76
CA PRO A 73 27.57 7.60 -21.01
C PRO A 73 28.76 6.63 -21.05
N THR A 74 28.61 5.45 -20.46
CA THR A 74 29.58 4.33 -20.47
C THR A 74 29.57 3.52 -21.76
N GLY A 75 28.66 3.83 -22.72
CA GLY A 75 28.45 3.07 -23.96
C GLY A 75 27.58 1.82 -23.79
N ALA A 76 27.13 1.51 -22.57
CA ALA A 76 26.22 0.39 -22.34
C ALA A 76 24.78 0.77 -22.76
N VAL A 77 24.09 -0.14 -23.43
CA VAL A 77 22.68 0.04 -23.82
C VAL A 77 21.79 -0.72 -22.85
N LEU A 78 20.79 -0.03 -22.28
CA LEU A 78 19.82 -0.63 -21.37
C LEU A 78 18.39 -0.49 -21.91
N ASN A 79 17.71 -1.59 -22.13
CA ASN A 79 16.30 -1.60 -22.51
C ASN A 79 15.39 -1.76 -21.27
N TRP A 80 15.30 -0.70 -20.46
CA TRP A 80 14.45 -0.70 -19.26
C TRP A 80 12.96 -0.88 -19.58
N ARG A 81 12.49 -0.41 -20.76
CA ARG A 81 11.09 -0.59 -21.22
C ARG A 81 10.78 -2.05 -21.50
N GLY A 82 11.70 -2.73 -22.19
CA GLY A 82 11.61 -4.16 -22.43
C GLY A 82 11.63 -4.98 -21.13
N ALA A 83 12.48 -4.62 -20.19
CA ALA A 83 12.55 -5.26 -18.87
C ALA A 83 11.24 -5.12 -18.09
N ILE A 84 10.67 -3.92 -18.03
CA ILE A 84 9.36 -3.69 -17.37
C ILE A 84 8.24 -4.43 -18.11
N ALA A 85 8.23 -4.42 -19.44
CA ALA A 85 7.21 -5.14 -20.21
C ALA A 85 7.27 -6.65 -19.98
N LEU A 86 8.48 -7.22 -19.95
CA LEU A 86 8.66 -8.65 -19.70
C LEU A 86 8.21 -9.05 -18.29
N THR A 87 8.57 -8.26 -17.27
CA THR A 87 8.10 -8.52 -15.91
C THR A 87 6.58 -8.39 -15.80
N GLY A 88 5.97 -7.45 -16.51
CA GLY A 88 4.52 -7.32 -16.62
C GLY A 88 3.86 -8.55 -17.25
N ILE A 89 4.44 -9.09 -18.31
CA ILE A 89 3.95 -10.32 -18.95
C ILE A 89 4.05 -11.52 -18.01
N VAL A 90 5.20 -11.70 -17.34
CA VAL A 90 5.40 -12.77 -16.35
C VAL A 90 4.40 -12.64 -15.19
N SER A 91 4.16 -11.43 -14.70
CA SER A 91 3.17 -11.17 -13.65
C SER A 91 1.75 -11.49 -14.13
N ALA A 92 1.41 -11.16 -15.36
CA ALA A 92 0.08 -11.49 -15.93
C ALA A 92 -0.12 -13.00 -16.06
N ILE A 93 0.89 -13.73 -16.55
CA ILE A 93 0.86 -15.21 -16.64
C ILE A 93 0.72 -15.81 -15.24
N TYR A 94 1.49 -15.31 -14.26
CA TYR A 94 1.37 -15.77 -12.88
C TYR A 94 0.02 -15.46 -12.28
N GLY A 95 -0.53 -14.27 -12.52
CA GLY A 95 -1.87 -13.88 -12.07
C GLY A 95 -2.96 -14.79 -12.64
N PHE A 96 -2.84 -15.18 -13.90
CA PHE A 96 -3.73 -16.15 -14.51
C PHE A 96 -3.62 -17.54 -13.84
N PHE A 97 -2.39 -18.02 -13.64
CA PHE A 97 -2.15 -19.27 -12.92
C PHE A 97 -2.70 -19.22 -11.49
N TYR A 98 -2.47 -18.12 -10.77
CA TYR A 98 -2.99 -17.90 -9.42
C TYR A 98 -4.51 -17.99 -9.39
N PHE A 99 -5.20 -17.32 -10.30
CA PHE A 99 -6.67 -17.29 -10.35
C PHE A 99 -7.30 -18.67 -10.43
N PHE A 100 -6.67 -19.62 -11.14
CA PHE A 100 -7.22 -20.97 -11.30
C PHE A 100 -6.77 -21.97 -10.23
N ASN A 101 -5.74 -21.67 -9.46
CA ASN A 101 -5.14 -22.64 -8.54
C ASN A 101 -5.26 -22.25 -7.06
N VAL A 102 -5.61 -21.01 -6.76
CA VAL A 102 -5.67 -20.52 -5.38
C VAL A 102 -7.12 -20.38 -4.93
N THR A 103 -7.37 -20.78 -3.69
CA THR A 103 -8.68 -20.64 -3.02
C THR A 103 -8.54 -19.78 -1.78
N ASP A 104 -9.57 -18.98 -1.46
CA ASP A 104 -9.56 -18.05 -0.33
C ASP A 104 -9.44 -18.75 1.03
N THR A 105 -9.97 -19.98 1.13
CA THR A 105 -10.00 -20.75 2.38
C THR A 105 -9.54 -22.19 2.14
N PRO A 106 -9.00 -22.86 3.18
CA PRO A 106 -8.69 -24.29 3.12
C PRO A 106 -9.92 -25.15 2.80
N PRO A 107 -9.74 -26.32 2.20
CA PRO A 107 -10.82 -27.26 1.97
C PRO A 107 -11.57 -27.59 3.27
N GLY A 108 -12.91 -27.51 3.23
CA GLY A 108 -13.76 -27.78 4.40
C GLY A 108 -14.03 -26.58 5.32
N LYS A 109 -13.38 -25.44 5.10
CA LYS A 109 -13.74 -24.18 5.76
C LYS A 109 -14.63 -23.33 4.85
N THR A 110 -15.68 -22.74 5.43
CA THR A 110 -16.52 -21.78 4.73
C THR A 110 -15.98 -20.37 4.99
N TYR A 111 -15.78 -19.59 3.93
CA TYR A 111 -15.38 -18.20 4.05
C TYR A 111 -16.43 -17.38 4.82
N GLN A 112 -16.04 -16.83 5.95
CA GLN A 112 -16.89 -15.94 6.73
C GLN A 112 -16.73 -14.51 6.22
N ARG A 113 -17.72 -14.07 5.45
CA ARG A 113 -17.72 -12.69 4.95
C ARG A 113 -17.99 -11.72 6.11
N PRO A 114 -17.19 -10.66 6.29
CA PRO A 114 -17.51 -9.65 7.30
C PRO A 114 -18.87 -9.02 7.05
N GLU A 115 -19.68 -8.92 8.08
CA GLU A 115 -21.01 -8.30 8.00
C GLU A 115 -20.92 -6.80 7.68
N LYS A 116 -19.89 -6.13 8.22
CA LYS A 116 -19.64 -4.69 8.01
C LYS A 116 -18.29 -4.51 7.32
N THR A 117 -18.30 -3.86 6.16
CA THR A 117 -17.11 -3.64 5.32
C THR A 117 -16.73 -2.14 5.20
N ALA A 118 -17.56 -1.25 5.76
CA ALA A 118 -17.39 0.20 5.57
C ALA A 118 -16.39 0.86 6.55
N GLY A 119 -15.98 0.16 7.60
CA GLY A 119 -15.04 0.68 8.60
C GLY A 119 -14.79 -0.33 9.72
N LEU A 120 -13.82 -0.03 10.58
CA LEU A 120 -13.50 -0.83 11.75
C LEU A 120 -14.60 -0.66 12.81
N GLU A 121 -15.10 -1.75 13.35
CA GLU A 121 -16.04 -1.75 14.47
C GLU A 121 -15.26 -1.76 15.78
N VAL A 122 -15.52 -0.77 16.65
CA VAL A 122 -14.87 -0.66 17.97
C VAL A 122 -15.83 -1.04 19.11
N THR A 123 -15.27 -1.40 20.24
CA THR A 123 -16.02 -2.01 21.33
C THR A 123 -16.33 -1.06 22.49
N SER A 124 -15.80 0.18 22.45
CA SER A 124 -16.08 1.21 23.44
C SER A 124 -16.17 2.60 22.81
N MET A 125 -16.87 3.52 23.50
CA MET A 125 -16.95 4.94 23.08
C MET A 125 -15.58 5.63 23.12
N ARG A 126 -14.69 5.22 24.04
CA ARG A 126 -13.31 5.73 24.09
C ARG A 126 -12.56 5.37 22.82
N ASP A 127 -12.67 4.11 22.39
CA ASP A 127 -12.01 3.62 21.18
C ASP A 127 -12.61 4.22 19.90
N PHE A 128 -13.93 4.52 19.92
CA PHE A 128 -14.59 5.25 18.83
C PHE A 128 -13.94 6.63 18.59
N TRP A 129 -13.73 7.40 19.65
CA TRP A 129 -13.06 8.69 19.55
C TRP A 129 -11.59 8.56 19.15
N GLY A 130 -10.91 7.49 19.61
CA GLY A 130 -9.55 7.16 19.17
C GLY A 130 -9.48 6.87 17.67
N LEU A 131 -10.37 6.02 17.16
CA LEU A 131 -10.48 5.68 15.73
C LEU A 131 -10.78 6.92 14.87
N LEU A 132 -11.69 7.77 15.34
CA LEU A 132 -12.02 9.02 14.64
C LEU A 132 -10.80 9.97 14.61
N GLY A 133 -10.06 10.04 15.72
CA GLY A 133 -8.82 10.83 15.80
C GLY A 133 -7.73 10.33 14.85
N MET A 134 -7.59 9.02 14.66
CA MET A 134 -6.63 8.42 13.72
C MET A 134 -6.93 8.71 12.24
N ASN A 135 -8.15 9.11 11.92
CA ASN A 135 -8.49 9.54 10.55
C ASN A 135 -7.91 10.93 10.20
N VAL A 136 -7.64 11.77 11.20
CA VAL A 136 -7.15 13.15 10.99
C VAL A 136 -5.73 13.21 10.42
N PRO A 137 -4.72 12.49 10.94
CA PRO A 137 -3.37 12.50 10.40
C PRO A 137 -3.30 12.15 8.92
N PHE A 138 -4.13 11.20 8.46
CA PHE A 138 -4.15 10.81 7.06
C PHE A 138 -4.67 11.94 6.15
N ALA A 139 -5.72 12.63 6.56
CA ALA A 139 -6.21 13.82 5.86
C ALA A 139 -5.16 14.94 5.85
N ALA A 140 -4.46 15.15 6.98
CA ALA A 140 -3.39 16.14 7.09
C ALA A 140 -2.24 15.84 6.11
N ILE A 141 -1.83 14.58 5.98
CA ILE A 141 -0.79 14.17 5.01
C ILE A 141 -1.22 14.45 3.58
N LEU A 142 -2.49 14.17 3.23
CA LEU A 142 -3.02 14.49 1.91
C LEU A 142 -3.06 16.00 1.64
N CYS A 143 -3.39 16.82 2.64
CA CYS A 143 -3.30 18.27 2.53
C CYS A 143 -1.86 18.76 2.31
N VAL A 144 -0.89 18.18 3.03
CA VAL A 144 0.55 18.46 2.83
C VAL A 144 1.00 18.05 1.43
N LEU A 145 0.52 16.91 0.92
CA LEU A 145 0.78 16.48 -0.45
C LEU A 145 0.22 17.50 -1.47
N CYS A 146 -1.03 17.94 -1.31
CA CYS A 146 -1.63 18.95 -2.17
C CYS A 146 -0.80 20.26 -2.14
N TRP A 147 -0.39 20.69 -0.94
CA TRP A 147 0.46 21.88 -0.79
C TRP A 147 1.79 21.70 -1.52
N ARG A 148 2.45 20.54 -1.39
CA ARG A 148 3.72 20.26 -2.07
C ARG A 148 3.55 20.24 -3.58
N LEU A 149 2.50 19.61 -4.10
CA LEU A 149 2.19 19.56 -5.53
C LEU A 149 1.89 20.97 -6.09
N GLY A 150 1.25 21.84 -5.30
CA GLY A 150 1.08 23.25 -5.65
C GLY A 150 2.41 24.00 -5.72
N LYS A 151 3.32 23.75 -4.77
CA LYS A 151 4.67 24.38 -4.74
C LYS A 151 5.52 24.00 -5.95
N VAL A 152 5.43 22.78 -6.45
CA VAL A 152 6.19 22.33 -7.63
C VAL A 152 5.45 22.61 -8.95
N GLY A 153 4.32 23.33 -8.91
CA GLY A 153 3.56 23.73 -10.10
C GLY A 153 2.75 22.62 -10.76
N PHE A 154 2.63 21.44 -10.14
CA PHE A 154 1.78 20.36 -10.66
C PHE A 154 0.29 20.68 -10.50
N LEU A 155 -0.09 21.26 -9.36
CA LEU A 155 -1.42 21.82 -9.15
C LEU A 155 -1.40 23.31 -9.47
N THR A 156 -2.22 23.72 -10.45
CA THR A 156 -2.42 25.12 -10.80
C THR A 156 -3.29 25.83 -9.76
N PRO A 157 -3.33 27.18 -9.72
CA PRO A 157 -4.21 27.92 -8.83
C PRO A 157 -5.70 27.54 -8.96
N SER A 158 -6.14 27.05 -10.11
CA SER A 158 -7.51 26.58 -10.34
C SER A 158 -7.75 25.13 -9.87
N THR A 159 -6.76 24.25 -9.98
CA THR A 159 -6.88 22.83 -9.60
C THR A 159 -6.57 22.57 -8.13
N TYR A 160 -5.82 23.46 -7.49
CA TYR A 160 -5.45 23.33 -6.08
C TYR A 160 -6.66 23.27 -5.13
N PRO A 161 -7.65 24.20 -5.21
CA PRO A 161 -8.84 24.10 -4.38
C PRO A 161 -9.70 22.87 -4.69
N LEU A 162 -9.71 22.39 -5.94
CA LEU A 162 -10.40 21.14 -6.29
C LEU A 162 -9.74 19.91 -5.62
N ALA A 163 -8.41 19.88 -5.58
CA ALA A 163 -7.69 18.82 -4.90
C ALA A 163 -7.98 18.82 -3.39
N LEU A 164 -7.95 19.97 -2.74
CA LEU A 164 -8.35 20.10 -1.32
C LEU A 164 -9.81 19.73 -1.11
N GLY A 165 -10.70 20.12 -2.01
CA GLY A 165 -12.12 19.71 -1.99
C GLY A 165 -12.27 18.19 -2.06
N ALA A 166 -11.51 17.52 -2.93
CA ALA A 166 -11.50 16.07 -3.03
C ALA A 166 -11.02 15.41 -1.72
N VAL A 167 -9.96 15.95 -1.07
CA VAL A 167 -9.50 15.47 0.25
C VAL A 167 -10.59 15.66 1.31
N ALA A 168 -11.30 16.79 1.31
CA ALA A 168 -12.38 17.06 2.26
C ALA A 168 -13.55 16.10 2.07
N VAL A 169 -13.98 15.86 0.82
CA VAL A 169 -15.04 14.89 0.49
C VAL A 169 -14.61 13.48 0.91
N TRP A 170 -13.39 13.09 0.62
CA TRP A 170 -12.86 11.78 1.04
C TRP A 170 -12.85 11.66 2.56
N PHE A 171 -12.37 12.66 3.30
CA PHE A 171 -12.37 12.68 4.76
C PHE A 171 -13.79 12.57 5.34
N ALA A 172 -14.74 13.31 4.75
CA ALA A 172 -16.14 13.22 5.16
C ALA A 172 -16.73 11.83 4.91
N PHE A 173 -16.40 11.21 3.78
CA PHE A 173 -16.83 9.85 3.45
C PHE A 173 -16.25 8.81 4.42
N GLN A 174 -14.98 8.89 4.76
CA GLN A 174 -14.34 8.02 5.75
C GLN A 174 -14.95 8.21 7.14
N THR A 175 -15.12 9.45 7.57
CA THR A 175 -15.78 9.80 8.84
C THR A 175 -17.20 9.24 8.90
N TRP A 176 -17.96 9.40 7.82
CA TRP A 176 -19.31 8.83 7.72
C TRP A 176 -19.29 7.30 7.79
N GLY A 177 -18.34 6.63 7.13
CA GLY A 177 -18.15 5.19 7.20
C GLY A 177 -17.89 4.70 8.63
N ILE A 178 -16.99 5.38 9.37
CA ILE A 178 -16.69 5.10 10.79
C ILE A 178 -17.96 5.25 11.65
N ILE A 179 -18.69 6.35 11.50
CA ILE A 179 -19.92 6.61 12.26
C ILE A 179 -20.99 5.58 11.93
N ARG A 180 -21.19 5.27 10.66
CA ARG A 180 -22.18 4.29 10.21
C ARG A 180 -21.90 2.90 10.76
N THR A 181 -20.65 2.45 10.71
CA THR A 181 -20.24 1.13 11.22
C THR A 181 -20.47 1.03 12.72
N ASN A 182 -20.21 2.10 13.47
CA ASN A 182 -20.30 2.13 14.92
C ASN A 182 -21.63 2.72 15.45
N ARG A 183 -22.65 2.84 14.60
CA ARG A 183 -23.92 3.47 14.96
C ARG A 183 -24.59 2.82 16.17
N ASP A 184 -24.60 1.50 16.22
CA ASP A 184 -25.26 0.77 17.31
C ASP A 184 -24.55 0.98 18.65
N LEU A 185 -23.22 1.11 18.64
CA LEU A 185 -22.43 1.49 19.81
C LEU A 185 -22.76 2.93 20.24
N ILE A 186 -22.81 3.87 19.29
CA ILE A 186 -23.10 5.29 19.56
C ILE A 186 -24.50 5.47 20.17
N LEU A 187 -25.48 4.72 19.67
CA LEU A 187 -26.86 4.77 20.16
C LEU A 187 -27.08 3.96 21.44
N GLY A 188 -26.07 3.24 21.93
CA GLY A 188 -26.18 2.38 23.11
C GLY A 188 -26.95 1.08 22.86
N ASN A 189 -27.27 0.74 21.62
CA ASN A 189 -28.03 -0.45 21.25
C ASN A 189 -27.18 -1.73 21.31
N LYS A 190 -25.85 -1.61 21.28
CA LYS A 190 -24.92 -2.75 21.31
C LYS A 190 -23.92 -2.58 22.45
N VAL A 191 -23.92 -3.57 23.35
CA VAL A 191 -22.94 -3.68 24.44
C VAL A 191 -22.11 -4.93 24.21
N TYR A 192 -20.80 -4.76 24.12
CA TYR A 192 -19.89 -5.89 23.90
C TYR A 192 -19.59 -6.62 25.21
N PRO A 193 -19.66 -7.96 25.26
CA PRO A 193 -19.17 -8.77 26.37
C PRO A 193 -17.70 -8.48 26.65
N LYS A 194 -17.22 -8.74 27.86
CA LYS A 194 -15.83 -8.46 28.24
C LYS A 194 -14.83 -9.26 27.39
N GLU A 195 -15.21 -10.46 26.97
CA GLU A 195 -14.39 -11.37 26.17
C GLU A 195 -14.19 -10.87 24.73
N ASP A 196 -15.14 -10.11 24.19
CA ASP A 196 -15.11 -9.56 22.84
C ASP A 196 -14.52 -8.14 22.79
N ARG A 197 -14.14 -7.58 23.95
CA ARG A 197 -13.58 -6.23 24.00
C ARG A 197 -12.11 -6.25 23.67
N TYR A 198 -11.70 -5.32 22.81
CA TYR A 198 -10.31 -5.02 22.57
C TYR A 198 -10.05 -3.52 22.77
N GLU A 199 -8.79 -3.16 23.06
CA GLU A 199 -8.37 -1.77 23.20
C GLU A 199 -7.85 -1.26 21.86
N PHE A 200 -8.57 -0.37 21.22
CA PHE A 200 -8.14 0.26 19.95
C PHE A 200 -6.79 0.95 20.10
N ARG A 201 -6.44 1.43 21.29
CA ARG A 201 -5.12 2.00 21.57
C ARG A 201 -3.98 1.07 21.16
N GLN A 202 -4.09 -0.23 21.39
CA GLN A 202 -3.06 -1.19 20.99
C GLN A 202 -2.95 -1.28 19.46
N VAL A 203 -4.08 -1.30 18.78
CA VAL A 203 -4.13 -1.27 17.31
C VAL A 203 -3.49 0.02 16.78
N ALA A 204 -3.86 1.17 17.35
CA ALA A 204 -3.29 2.47 16.95
C ALA A 204 -1.76 2.54 17.14
N ILE A 205 -1.22 1.98 18.24
CA ILE A 205 0.23 1.90 18.44
C ILE A 205 0.90 1.03 17.37
N LEU A 206 0.30 -0.12 17.03
CA LEU A 206 0.81 -0.98 15.95
C LEU A 206 0.79 -0.28 14.59
N GLU A 207 -0.29 0.42 14.27
CA GLU A 207 -0.39 1.21 13.03
C GLU A 207 0.68 2.31 12.96
N LEU A 208 0.89 3.05 14.05
CA LEU A 208 1.95 4.06 14.12
C LEU A 208 3.35 3.45 13.99
N THR A 209 3.58 2.30 14.61
CA THR A 209 4.85 1.56 14.46
C THR A 209 5.07 1.15 13.01
N TYR A 210 4.02 0.68 12.33
CA TYR A 210 4.10 0.31 10.92
C TYR A 210 4.40 1.53 10.02
N ILE A 211 3.79 2.69 10.29
CA ILE A 211 4.08 3.94 9.59
C ILE A 211 5.56 4.32 9.73
N VAL A 212 6.12 4.21 10.95
CA VAL A 212 7.53 4.54 11.20
C VAL A 212 8.44 3.56 10.48
N ASN A 213 8.22 2.27 10.59
CA ASN A 213 9.10 1.25 9.98
C ASN A 213 9.01 1.28 8.45
N PHE A 214 7.83 1.08 7.90
CA PHE A 214 7.63 0.98 6.46
C PHE A 214 7.83 2.33 5.75
N GLY A 215 7.38 3.42 6.38
CA GLY A 215 7.58 4.78 5.86
C GLY A 215 9.06 5.17 5.81
N SER A 216 9.85 4.82 6.83
CA SER A 216 11.30 5.06 6.84
C SER A 216 12.00 4.25 5.76
N GLU A 217 11.65 2.98 5.61
CA GLU A 217 12.21 2.11 4.57
C GLU A 217 11.97 2.69 3.18
N LEU A 218 10.73 3.06 2.86
CA LEU A 218 10.40 3.67 1.57
C LEU A 218 11.10 5.01 1.36
N ALA A 219 11.21 5.83 2.40
CA ALA A 219 11.91 7.12 2.31
C ALA A 219 13.40 6.91 1.99
N VAL A 220 14.07 6.02 2.72
CA VAL A 220 15.49 5.71 2.49
C VAL A 220 15.70 5.16 1.10
N VAL A 221 14.95 4.13 0.69
CA VAL A 221 15.08 3.50 -0.64
C VAL A 221 14.86 4.51 -1.76
N SER A 222 13.88 5.42 -1.63
CA SER A 222 13.60 6.42 -2.67
C SER A 222 14.63 7.54 -2.74
N MET A 223 15.28 7.90 -1.63
CA MET A 223 16.28 8.96 -1.56
C MET A 223 17.70 8.47 -1.83
N LEU A 224 17.99 7.21 -1.59
CA LEU A 224 19.34 6.65 -1.59
C LEU A 224 20.10 6.85 -2.92
N PRO A 225 19.51 6.63 -4.11
CA PRO A 225 20.20 6.87 -5.36
C PRO A 225 20.66 8.33 -5.50
N THR A 226 19.75 9.28 -5.29
CA THR A 226 20.06 10.71 -5.37
C THR A 226 21.07 11.14 -4.31
N PHE A 227 20.98 10.58 -3.10
CA PHE A 227 21.95 10.83 -2.03
C PHE A 227 23.35 10.38 -2.42
N PHE A 228 23.50 9.18 -2.98
CA PHE A 228 24.80 8.68 -3.42
C PHE A 228 25.37 9.49 -4.57
N GLU A 229 24.54 9.83 -5.57
CA GLU A 229 24.97 10.70 -6.67
C GLU A 229 25.51 12.04 -6.18
N THR A 230 24.80 12.69 -5.24
CA THR A 230 25.16 14.03 -4.79
C THR A 230 26.27 14.07 -3.75
N THR A 231 26.37 13.01 -2.90
CA THR A 231 27.34 12.98 -1.78
C THR A 231 28.69 12.43 -2.19
N PHE A 232 28.72 11.48 -3.11
CA PHE A 232 29.95 10.80 -3.53
C PHE A 232 30.39 11.13 -4.95
N ASP A 233 29.79 12.15 -5.59
CA ASP A 233 30.10 12.56 -6.97
C ASP A 233 30.14 11.37 -7.95
N LEU A 234 29.23 10.42 -7.77
CA LEU A 234 29.19 9.26 -8.66
C LEU A 234 28.82 9.69 -10.08
N PRO A 235 29.45 9.11 -11.10
CA PRO A 235 29.13 9.42 -12.48
C PRO A 235 27.66 9.10 -12.77
N LYS A 236 26.98 10.06 -13.40
CA LYS A 236 25.57 9.96 -13.81
C LYS A 236 25.41 8.93 -14.91
#